data_fda1ca01e1380298403b3d8747fe74c6
#
_entry.id   fda1ca01e1380298403b3d8747fe74c6
#
_cell.length_a   1.000
_cell.length_b   1.000
_cell.length_c   1.000
_cell.angle_alpha   90.00
_cell.angle_beta   90.00
_cell.angle_gamma   90.00
#
_symmetry.space_group_name_H-M   'P 1'
#
loop_
_entity.id
_entity.type
_entity.pdbx_description
1 polymer ?
#
loop_
_entity_poly.entity_id
_entity_poly.type
_entity_poly.pdbx_seq_one_letter_code
_entity_poly.pdbx_strand_id
1 'polypeptide(L)'
;MIGMLLALVVLAAAFLGIRQYNKNASSATSTTEDTQETVLDVNSDDITSFRYVYEGETYAFEKKDETWYYTDDHSLNLNQDRIKAMILKVAPLKADQVIENVTDMSQYGLADPERTIQYETADRSVIINVGNLNSMTSQYLSLIHI
;
A
#
# COMPACT_ATOMS: atom_id res chain seq x y z
N MET A 1 16.12 -36.15 49.88
CA MET A 1 14.91 -35.32 49.58
C MET A 1 15.20 -33.85 49.48
N ILE A 2 16.09 -33.27 50.27
CA ILE A 2 16.44 -31.82 50.25
C ILE A 2 17.04 -31.37 48.89
N GLY A 3 17.88 -32.20 48.25
CA GLY A 3 18.49 -31.89 46.95
C GLY A 3 17.48 -31.79 45.80
N MET A 4 16.41 -32.56 45.84
CA MET A 4 15.36 -32.53 44.81
C MET A 4 14.47 -31.28 44.91
N LEU A 5 14.25 -30.76 46.12
CA LEU A 5 13.55 -29.52 46.38
C LEU A 5 14.36 -28.31 45.92
N LEU A 6 15.67 -28.31 46.13
CA LEU A 6 16.59 -27.25 45.66
C LEU A 6 16.63 -27.20 44.14
N ALA A 7 16.69 -28.36 43.45
CA ALA A 7 16.64 -28.39 41.97
C ALA A 7 15.33 -27.83 41.41
N LEU A 8 14.19 -28.10 42.04
CA LEU A 8 12.88 -27.56 41.63
C LEU A 8 12.81 -26.05 41.81
N VAL A 9 13.37 -25.48 42.86
CA VAL A 9 13.41 -24.04 43.10
C VAL A 9 14.29 -23.35 42.05
N VAL A 10 15.44 -23.90 41.69
CA VAL A 10 16.33 -23.37 40.65
C VAL A 10 15.65 -23.41 39.29
N LEU A 11 14.96 -24.48 38.94
CA LEU A 11 14.21 -24.61 37.69
C LEU A 11 13.04 -23.59 37.61
N ALA A 12 12.33 -23.39 38.72
CA ALA A 12 11.25 -22.42 38.80
C ALA A 12 11.79 -20.97 38.65
N ALA A 13 12.92 -20.65 39.28
CA ALA A 13 13.56 -19.37 39.16
C ALA A 13 14.07 -19.11 37.72
N ALA A 14 14.68 -20.10 37.07
CA ALA A 14 15.09 -20.05 35.68
C ALA A 14 13.91 -19.86 34.74
N PHE A 15 12.80 -20.60 34.97
CA PHE A 15 11.58 -20.45 34.16
C PHE A 15 10.95 -19.05 34.29
N LEU A 16 10.90 -18.51 35.52
CA LEU A 16 10.40 -17.15 35.73
C LEU A 16 11.32 -16.11 35.13
N GLY A 17 12.63 -16.30 35.17
CA GLY A 17 13.62 -15.44 34.54
C GLY A 17 13.48 -15.44 33.02
N ILE A 18 13.32 -16.61 32.38
CA ILE A 18 13.10 -16.72 30.93
C ILE A 18 11.75 -16.11 30.55
N ARG A 19 10.70 -16.32 31.34
CA ARG A 19 9.38 -15.76 31.09
C ARG A 19 9.39 -14.22 31.21
N GLN A 20 10.13 -13.67 32.18
CA GLN A 20 10.32 -12.24 32.35
C GLN A 20 11.14 -11.66 31.19
N TYR A 21 12.23 -12.34 30.82
CA TYR A 21 13.07 -11.95 29.68
C TYR A 21 12.28 -11.99 28.37
N ASN A 22 11.48 -13.04 28.12
CA ASN A 22 10.60 -13.11 26.96
C ASN A 22 9.48 -12.07 26.98
N LYS A 23 8.93 -11.72 28.15
CA LYS A 23 7.99 -10.59 28.23
C LYS A 23 8.64 -9.26 27.87
N ASN A 24 9.85 -9.03 28.35
CA ASN A 24 10.61 -7.81 28.01
C ASN A 24 11.11 -7.83 26.55
N ALA A 25 11.45 -9.02 26.02
CA ALA A 25 11.78 -9.18 24.61
C ALA A 25 10.54 -9.07 23.70
N SER A 26 9.36 -9.49 24.19
CA SER A 26 8.09 -9.31 23.47
C SER A 26 7.57 -7.85 23.55
N SER A 27 8.06 -7.08 24.53
CA SER A 27 7.84 -5.60 24.56
C SER A 27 8.85 -4.86 23.69
N ALA A 28 9.92 -5.55 23.25
CA ALA A 28 10.85 -5.13 22.19
C ALA A 28 10.50 -5.80 20.84
N THR A 29 9.35 -6.52 20.75
CA THR A 29 8.75 -6.80 19.46
C THR A 29 8.37 -5.45 18.89
N SER A 30 9.19 -5.02 17.95
CA SER A 30 8.84 -4.06 16.94
C SER A 30 7.31 -3.90 16.88
N THR A 31 6.77 -2.86 17.48
CA THR A 31 5.85 -2.07 16.76
C THR A 31 6.58 -1.87 15.43
N THR A 32 6.27 -2.66 14.43
CA THR A 32 6.28 -2.16 13.08
C THR A 32 5.26 -1.04 13.21
N GLU A 33 5.68 0.13 13.61
CA GLU A 33 5.02 1.35 13.24
C GLU A 33 4.84 1.13 11.76
N ASP A 34 3.61 1.20 11.33
CA ASP A 34 3.23 1.29 9.93
C ASP A 34 3.87 2.59 9.46
N THR A 35 5.18 2.52 9.16
CA THR A 35 6.02 3.66 8.77
C THR A 35 5.79 3.99 7.31
N GLN A 36 4.56 3.72 6.84
CA GLN A 36 4.15 4.14 5.52
C GLN A 36 4.12 5.67 5.48
N GLU A 37 4.95 6.21 4.62
CA GLU A 37 4.93 7.63 4.33
C GLU A 37 3.80 7.94 3.35
N THR A 38 2.98 8.95 3.66
CA THR A 38 2.00 9.46 2.71
C THR A 38 2.75 10.27 1.65
N VAL A 39 2.91 9.68 0.47
CA VAL A 39 3.63 10.31 -0.66
C VAL A 39 2.71 11.18 -1.50
N LEU A 40 1.39 10.95 -1.42
CA LEU A 40 0.40 11.75 -2.11
C LEU A 40 -0.88 11.81 -1.27
N ASP A 41 -1.16 13.00 -0.76
CA ASP A 41 -2.35 13.29 0.03
C ASP A 41 -3.44 13.90 -0.87
N VAL A 42 -4.32 13.06 -1.36
CA VAL A 42 -5.51 13.44 -2.15
C VAL A 42 -6.72 12.76 -1.53
N ASN A 43 -7.74 13.56 -1.26
CA ASN A 43 -9.00 13.00 -0.79
C ASN A 43 -9.70 12.26 -1.95
N SER A 44 -10.03 11.00 -1.74
CA SER A 44 -10.72 10.17 -2.74
C SER A 44 -12.07 10.74 -3.21
N ASP A 45 -12.74 11.50 -2.35
CA ASP A 45 -14.04 12.11 -2.68
C ASP A 45 -13.92 13.28 -3.67
N ASP A 46 -12.73 13.92 -3.74
CA ASP A 46 -12.45 15.04 -4.66
C ASP A 46 -12.13 14.56 -6.09
N ILE A 47 -11.96 13.26 -6.29
CA ILE A 47 -11.66 12.70 -7.60
C ILE A 47 -12.90 12.70 -8.47
N THR A 48 -12.77 13.29 -9.66
CA THR A 48 -13.83 13.46 -10.65
C THR A 48 -13.68 12.55 -11.86
N SER A 49 -12.46 12.14 -12.19
CA SER A 49 -12.18 11.14 -13.21
C SER A 49 -11.13 10.14 -12.74
N PHE A 50 -11.24 8.90 -13.21
CA PHE A 50 -10.33 7.83 -12.88
C PHE A 50 -10.13 6.94 -14.11
N ARG A 51 -8.88 6.68 -14.46
CA ARG A 51 -8.51 5.85 -15.59
C ARG A 51 -7.38 4.90 -15.18
N TYR A 52 -7.41 3.71 -15.73
CA TYR A 52 -6.26 2.82 -15.66
C TYR A 52 -6.02 2.09 -16.99
N VAL A 53 -4.76 1.81 -17.26
CA VAL A 53 -4.31 1.00 -18.39
C VAL A 53 -3.83 -0.33 -17.84
N TYR A 54 -4.30 -1.42 -18.43
CA TYR A 54 -3.90 -2.78 -18.09
C TYR A 54 -3.87 -3.64 -19.35
N GLU A 55 -2.73 -4.28 -19.64
CA GLU A 55 -2.52 -5.12 -20.84
C GLU A 55 -2.88 -4.41 -22.16
N GLY A 56 -2.59 -3.11 -22.24
CA GLY A 56 -2.87 -2.29 -23.41
C GLY A 56 -4.31 -1.79 -23.54
N GLU A 57 -5.22 -2.26 -22.68
CA GLU A 57 -6.61 -1.80 -22.63
C GLU A 57 -6.76 -0.63 -21.65
N THR A 58 -7.55 0.36 -22.04
CA THR A 58 -7.84 1.54 -21.21
C THR A 58 -9.24 1.46 -20.65
N TYR A 59 -9.36 1.62 -19.34
CA TYR A 59 -10.62 1.68 -18.63
C TYR A 59 -10.76 3.06 -18.00
N ALA A 60 -11.75 3.84 -18.43
CA ALA A 60 -11.95 5.21 -18.00
C ALA A 60 -13.33 5.40 -17.35
N PHE A 61 -13.35 6.11 -16.25
CA PHE A 61 -14.55 6.39 -15.46
C PHE A 61 -14.63 7.87 -15.13
N GLU A 62 -15.83 8.42 -15.14
CA GLU A 62 -16.11 9.79 -14.72
C GLU A 62 -17.19 9.81 -13.64
N LYS A 63 -17.08 10.78 -12.73
CA LYS A 63 -18.07 10.98 -11.66
C LYS A 63 -18.99 12.15 -12.02
N LYS A 64 -20.31 11.87 -12.05
CA LYS A 64 -21.37 12.87 -12.22
C LYS A 64 -22.41 12.69 -11.12
N ASP A 65 -22.75 13.75 -10.42
CA ASP A 65 -23.75 13.74 -9.34
C ASP A 65 -23.49 12.58 -8.35
N GLU A 66 -22.23 12.47 -7.86
CA GLU A 66 -21.74 11.46 -6.90
C GLU A 66 -21.81 10.01 -7.43
N THR A 67 -22.14 9.79 -8.70
CA THR A 67 -22.24 8.48 -9.35
C THR A 67 -21.15 8.31 -10.39
N TRP A 68 -20.48 7.17 -10.38
CA TRP A 68 -19.47 6.81 -11.36
C TRP A 68 -20.08 6.14 -12.59
N TYR A 69 -19.63 6.57 -13.76
CA TYR A 69 -20.00 6.04 -15.06
C TYR A 69 -18.77 5.57 -15.81
N TYR A 70 -18.92 4.55 -16.65
CA TYR A 70 -17.91 4.19 -17.63
C TYR A 70 -17.96 5.20 -18.78
N THR A 71 -16.83 5.79 -19.13
CA THR A 71 -16.79 6.93 -20.05
C THR A 71 -17.30 6.58 -21.45
N ASP A 72 -17.02 5.34 -21.92
CA ASP A 72 -17.38 4.90 -23.27
C ASP A 72 -18.85 4.43 -23.36
N ASP A 73 -19.45 4.04 -22.23
CA ASP A 73 -20.86 3.59 -22.18
C ASP A 73 -21.50 3.87 -20.82
N HIS A 74 -22.22 4.96 -20.73
CA HIS A 74 -22.93 5.38 -19.53
C HIS A 74 -24.15 4.49 -19.17
N SER A 75 -24.58 3.62 -20.07
CA SER A 75 -25.69 2.70 -19.81
C SER A 75 -25.29 1.51 -18.92
N LEU A 76 -23.99 1.27 -18.77
CA LEU A 76 -23.47 0.19 -17.93
C LEU A 76 -23.74 0.47 -16.45
N ASN A 77 -24.40 -0.48 -15.80
CA ASN A 77 -24.64 -0.42 -14.36
C ASN A 77 -23.36 -0.84 -13.59
N LEU A 78 -22.57 0.15 -13.20
CA LEU A 78 -21.32 -0.09 -12.47
C LEU A 78 -21.57 -0.38 -11.00
N ASN A 79 -20.77 -1.28 -10.43
CA ASN A 79 -20.71 -1.46 -9.00
C ASN A 79 -19.94 -0.29 -8.37
N GLN A 80 -20.66 0.68 -7.81
CA GLN A 80 -20.14 1.91 -7.22
C GLN A 80 -19.14 1.64 -6.11
N ASP A 81 -19.40 0.64 -5.25
CA ASP A 81 -18.51 0.32 -4.13
C ASP A 81 -17.17 -0.22 -4.62
N ARG A 82 -17.16 -0.97 -5.74
CA ARG A 82 -15.91 -1.45 -6.34
C ARG A 82 -15.07 -0.30 -6.91
N ILE A 83 -15.70 0.65 -7.61
CA ILE A 83 -14.99 1.83 -8.13
C ILE A 83 -14.40 2.63 -6.97
N LYS A 84 -15.18 2.92 -5.94
CA LYS A 84 -14.71 3.60 -4.73
C LYS A 84 -13.55 2.86 -4.06
N ALA A 85 -13.66 1.54 -3.93
CA ALA A 85 -12.60 0.71 -3.34
C ALA A 85 -11.30 0.71 -4.17
N MET A 86 -11.37 0.85 -5.49
CA MET A 86 -10.18 1.00 -6.35
C MET A 86 -9.52 2.36 -6.11
N ILE A 87 -10.31 3.44 -6.07
CA ILE A 87 -9.83 4.80 -5.84
C ILE A 87 -9.18 4.92 -4.45
N LEU A 88 -9.78 4.36 -3.40
CA LEU A 88 -9.24 4.36 -2.04
C LEU A 88 -7.87 3.66 -1.91
N LYS A 89 -7.46 2.86 -2.89
CA LYS A 89 -6.12 2.23 -2.89
C LYS A 89 -5.02 3.16 -3.39
N VAL A 90 -5.38 4.24 -4.08
CA VAL A 90 -4.45 5.15 -4.74
C VAL A 90 -4.60 6.60 -4.27
N ALA A 91 -5.63 6.89 -3.48
CA ALA A 91 -5.88 8.22 -2.93
C ALA A 91 -6.52 8.13 -1.52
N PRO A 92 -5.77 8.46 -0.44
CA PRO A 92 -4.36 8.86 -0.43
C PRO A 92 -3.40 7.70 -0.76
N LEU A 93 -2.26 8.01 -1.36
CA LEU A 93 -1.24 7.02 -1.67
C LEU A 93 -0.14 7.03 -0.60
N LYS A 94 0.17 5.84 -0.08
CA LYS A 94 1.22 5.60 0.89
C LYS A 94 2.30 4.73 0.30
N ALA A 95 3.55 4.97 0.69
CA ALA A 95 4.70 4.16 0.32
C ALA A 95 5.39 3.62 1.57
N ASP A 96 5.85 2.39 1.52
CA ASP A 96 6.69 1.80 2.57
C ASP A 96 8.13 2.32 2.47
N GLN A 97 8.55 2.71 1.27
CA GLN A 97 9.87 3.27 1.01
C GLN A 97 9.82 4.20 -0.20
N VAL A 98 10.50 5.34 -0.09
CA VAL A 98 10.77 6.27 -1.19
C VAL A 98 12.21 6.07 -1.66
N ILE A 99 12.42 5.91 -2.97
CA ILE A 99 13.75 5.78 -3.57
C ILE A 99 14.05 7.08 -4.30
N GLU A 100 15.06 7.78 -3.83
CA GLU A 100 15.51 9.04 -4.40
C GLU A 100 16.66 8.85 -5.39
N ASN A 101 16.88 9.86 -6.26
CA ASN A 101 18.02 9.93 -7.18
C ASN A 101 18.14 8.74 -8.16
N VAL A 102 16.99 8.23 -8.62
CA VAL A 102 16.96 7.17 -9.62
C VAL A 102 17.40 7.73 -10.97
N THR A 103 18.45 7.14 -11.55
CA THR A 103 19.00 7.55 -12.86
C THR A 103 18.56 6.65 -14.00
N ASP A 104 18.22 5.39 -13.71
CA ASP A 104 17.78 4.40 -14.67
C ASP A 104 16.43 3.82 -14.25
N MET A 105 15.38 4.23 -14.95
CA MET A 105 14.00 3.77 -14.70
C MET A 105 13.73 2.39 -15.29
N SER A 106 14.56 1.91 -16.22
CA SER A 106 14.32 0.64 -16.92
C SER A 106 14.43 -0.57 -15.99
N GLN A 107 15.36 -0.53 -15.03
CA GLN A 107 15.55 -1.58 -14.02
C GLN A 107 14.32 -1.78 -13.12
N TYR A 108 13.47 -0.77 -13.00
CA TYR A 108 12.25 -0.78 -12.20
C TYR A 108 10.98 -1.08 -13.02
N GLY A 109 11.13 -1.25 -14.37
CA GLY A 109 9.97 -1.40 -15.27
C GLY A 109 9.17 -0.09 -15.44
N LEU A 110 9.81 1.06 -15.23
CA LEU A 110 9.20 2.38 -15.27
C LEU A 110 9.56 3.21 -16.51
N ALA A 111 10.46 2.68 -17.38
CA ALA A 111 10.78 3.34 -18.65
C ALA A 111 9.64 3.20 -19.68
N ASP A 112 8.94 2.05 -19.67
CA ASP A 112 7.77 1.77 -20.51
C ASP A 112 6.76 0.98 -19.66
N PRO A 113 6.00 1.65 -18.79
CA PRO A 113 5.12 0.98 -17.82
C PRO A 113 3.89 0.37 -18.50
N GLU A 114 3.69 -0.94 -18.34
CA GLU A 114 2.51 -1.66 -18.84
C GLU A 114 1.21 -1.29 -18.12
N ARG A 115 1.33 -0.69 -16.94
CA ARG A 115 0.21 -0.33 -16.09
C ARG A 115 0.34 1.11 -15.65
N THR A 116 -0.68 1.88 -15.93
CA THR A 116 -0.76 3.29 -15.54
C THR A 116 -2.11 3.55 -14.90
N ILE A 117 -2.09 4.29 -13.80
CA ILE A 117 -3.30 4.80 -13.15
C ILE A 117 -3.26 6.31 -13.26
N GLN A 118 -4.36 6.90 -13.69
CA GLN A 118 -4.51 8.34 -13.76
C GLN A 118 -5.82 8.74 -13.10
N TYR A 119 -5.79 9.83 -12.35
CA TYR A 119 -7.01 10.43 -11.84
C TYR A 119 -6.90 11.96 -11.79
N GLU A 120 -8.04 12.60 -11.78
CA GLU A 120 -8.16 14.06 -11.79
C GLU A 120 -9.06 14.52 -10.66
N THR A 121 -8.68 15.64 -10.08
CA THR A 121 -9.49 16.45 -9.17
C THR A 121 -9.76 17.79 -9.84
N ALA A 122 -10.48 18.71 -9.18
CA ALA A 122 -10.67 20.06 -9.68
C ALA A 122 -9.35 20.82 -9.89
N ASP A 123 -8.30 20.50 -9.10
CA ASP A 123 -7.09 21.31 -9.02
C ASP A 123 -5.86 20.64 -9.64
N ARG A 124 -5.85 19.32 -9.83
CA ARG A 124 -4.67 18.59 -10.29
C ARG A 124 -5.00 17.31 -11.05
N SER A 125 -4.05 16.88 -11.86
CA SER A 125 -4.01 15.57 -12.49
C SER A 125 -2.85 14.77 -11.92
N VAL A 126 -3.08 13.51 -11.57
CA VAL A 126 -2.09 12.60 -11.01
C VAL A 126 -1.94 11.40 -11.92
N ILE A 127 -0.70 11.04 -12.24
CA ILE A 127 -0.36 9.84 -13.01
C ILE A 127 0.56 8.97 -12.16
N ILE A 128 0.19 7.72 -11.99
CA ILE A 128 0.96 6.70 -11.28
C ILE A 128 1.33 5.62 -12.27
N ASN A 129 2.60 5.55 -12.62
CA ASN A 129 3.16 4.45 -13.41
C ASN A 129 3.53 3.31 -12.48
N VAL A 130 3.00 2.12 -12.74
CA VAL A 130 3.26 0.92 -11.95
C VAL A 130 4.28 0.06 -12.67
N GLY A 131 5.45 -0.07 -12.06
CA GLY A 131 6.58 -0.86 -12.58
C GLY A 131 6.57 -2.30 -12.09
N ASN A 132 7.76 -2.86 -11.94
CA ASN A 132 7.96 -4.26 -11.58
C ASN A 132 7.53 -4.57 -10.14
N LEU A 133 7.06 -5.80 -9.93
CA LEU A 133 6.87 -6.37 -8.61
C LEU A 133 8.24 -6.72 -8.01
N ASN A 134 8.54 -6.18 -6.84
CA ASN A 134 9.66 -6.66 -6.03
C ASN A 134 9.25 -7.98 -5.36
N SER A 135 9.81 -9.08 -5.82
CA SER A 135 9.46 -10.42 -5.32
C SER A 135 9.88 -10.67 -3.87
N MET A 136 10.83 -9.90 -3.34
CA MET A 136 11.30 -10.02 -1.95
C MET A 136 10.32 -9.38 -0.97
N THR A 137 9.76 -8.23 -1.33
CA THR A 137 8.82 -7.48 -0.48
C THR A 137 7.36 -7.68 -0.87
N SER A 138 7.10 -8.29 -2.04
CA SER A 138 5.76 -8.42 -2.64
C SER A 138 5.07 -7.07 -2.90
N GLN A 139 5.86 -6.04 -3.16
CA GLN A 139 5.42 -4.67 -3.42
C GLN A 139 5.74 -4.25 -4.84
N TYR A 140 4.90 -3.41 -5.42
CA TYR A 140 5.17 -2.80 -6.70
C TYR A 140 6.00 -1.53 -6.55
N LEU A 141 6.92 -1.34 -7.50
CA LEU A 141 7.59 -0.07 -7.69
C LEU A 141 6.68 0.86 -8.48
N SER A 142 6.65 2.13 -8.14
CA SER A 142 5.81 3.10 -8.85
C SER A 142 6.46 4.47 -8.95
N LEU A 143 6.12 5.20 -9.99
CA LEU A 143 6.53 6.57 -10.24
C LEU A 143 5.29 7.46 -10.32
N ILE A 144 5.30 8.55 -9.56
CA ILE A 144 4.17 9.47 -9.47
C ILE A 144 4.54 10.78 -10.17
N HIS A 145 3.64 11.24 -11.03
CA HIS A 145 3.68 12.57 -11.65
C HIS A 145 2.44 13.37 -11.20
N ILE A 146 2.67 14.62 -10.83
CA ILE A 146 1.65 15.56 -10.33
C ILE A 146 1.67 16.80 -11.20
#